data_3aee7b41dc926a8e8494c20c72f13fa2
#
_entry.id   3aee7b41dc926a8e8494c20c72f13fa2
#
_cell.length_a   1.000
_cell.length_b   1.000
_cell.length_c   1.000
_cell.angle_alpha   90.00
_cell.angle_beta   90.00
_cell.angle_gamma   90.00
#
_symmetry.space_group_name_H-M   'P 1'
#
loop_
_entity.id
_entity.type
_entity.pdbx_description
1 polymer ?
#
loop_
_entity_poly.entity_id
_entity_poly.type
_entity_poly.pdbx_seq_one_letter_code
_entity_poly.pdbx_strand_id
1 'polypeptide(L)'
;MKKFLLGFMLFLPFSIFAQQAVDLGYYLPDNISYNPEIPTPKEVIGHEVGEWHVTHDKLVQYMTALAASSDRINMENRGTTFEGRPLLLLTVTSPKNHTNIESIRAQHLALTTSEGQNLATENMPIVVYQGFSIHGNEPSGANAGLAYAYYLAAAQGPEIDAILNNTVILMDPSFNPDGLQRFAYWANTNRSHLLNPDPNEREYHEVWPGGRTNHYWFDMNRDWLPVQLPESRARIKSFHAWKPNILTDHHEMGTNSTFFFQPGEPTRVHPLTPAINQELTAEIGAYHAKALDKIGSLYYSEENYDDYYYGKGSTFPDINGSIGILFEQGSSRGHIQESENGIITFPFTIRNQFTTALSTVAAAQGMREKILNYQRDFFSNTRTLAAKEKQKAIVFGDTKDAAKTNHLAEILHRQEI
;
A
#
# COMPACT_ATOMS: atom_id res chain seq x y z
N MET A 1 -1.38 -45.26 64.83
CA MET A 1 -1.87 -45.11 63.43
C MET A 1 -1.43 -43.75 62.90
N LYS A 2 -0.34 -43.70 62.15
CA LYS A 2 0.15 -42.47 61.50
C LYS A 2 -0.48 -42.39 60.11
N LYS A 3 -1.28 -41.32 59.86
CA LYS A 3 -1.84 -41.04 58.52
C LYS A 3 -0.81 -40.32 57.68
N PHE A 4 -0.31 -40.96 56.62
CA PHE A 4 0.47 -40.31 55.56
C PHE A 4 -0.51 -39.56 54.65
N LEU A 5 -0.38 -38.23 54.56
CA LEU A 5 -1.03 -37.43 53.53
C LEU A 5 -0.08 -37.39 52.32
N LEU A 6 -0.46 -38.06 51.24
CA LEU A 6 0.21 -37.98 49.94
C LEU A 6 -0.30 -36.73 49.23
N GLY A 7 0.54 -35.68 49.21
CA GLY A 7 0.24 -34.51 48.42
C GLY A 7 0.49 -34.80 46.91
N PHE A 8 -0.56 -34.80 46.12
CA PHE A 8 -0.49 -34.85 44.66
C PHE A 8 -0.12 -33.45 44.17
N MET A 9 1.12 -33.23 43.77
CA MET A 9 1.57 -32.02 43.13
C MET A 9 1.13 -32.13 41.64
N LEU A 10 0.08 -31.38 41.26
CA LEU A 10 -0.32 -31.20 39.86
C LEU A 10 0.75 -30.39 39.17
N PHE A 11 1.61 -30.98 38.37
CA PHE A 11 2.40 -30.32 37.38
C PHE A 11 1.47 -29.91 36.22
N LEU A 12 1.00 -28.68 36.22
CA LEU A 12 0.46 -28.07 34.99
C LEU A 12 1.66 -27.83 34.06
N PRO A 13 1.66 -28.34 32.86
CA PRO A 13 2.66 -27.98 31.86
C PRO A 13 2.42 -26.50 31.52
N PHE A 14 3.29 -25.63 32.00
CA PHE A 14 3.45 -24.31 31.42
C PHE A 14 3.95 -24.52 30.00
N SER A 15 3.05 -24.49 29.03
CA SER A 15 3.42 -24.34 27.63
C SER A 15 4.05 -22.95 27.50
N ILE A 16 5.36 -22.87 27.58
CA ILE A 16 6.11 -21.71 27.15
C ILE A 16 5.90 -21.68 25.64
N PHE A 17 4.97 -20.88 25.16
CA PHE A 17 4.90 -20.50 23.75
C PHE A 17 6.12 -19.60 23.50
N ALA A 18 7.26 -20.23 23.23
CA ALA A 18 8.32 -19.53 22.53
C ALA A 18 7.70 -19.16 21.18
N GLN A 19 7.48 -17.88 20.93
CA GLN A 19 7.04 -17.40 19.64
C GLN A 19 8.13 -17.84 18.64
N GLN A 20 7.80 -18.83 17.82
CA GLN A 20 8.70 -19.31 16.79
C GLN A 20 8.89 -18.15 15.81
N ALA A 21 10.13 -17.68 15.63
CA ALA A 21 10.44 -16.70 14.61
C ALA A 21 9.95 -17.27 13.27
N VAL A 22 9.08 -16.56 12.59
CA VAL A 22 8.62 -16.97 11.27
C VAL A 22 9.70 -16.61 10.26
N ASP A 23 9.99 -17.53 9.35
CA ASP A 23 10.86 -17.26 8.22
C ASP A 23 10.07 -16.67 7.04
N LEU A 24 10.77 -16.32 5.98
CA LEU A 24 10.18 -15.74 4.78
C LEU A 24 9.13 -16.66 4.13
N GLY A 25 9.26 -17.97 4.27
CA GLY A 25 8.31 -18.97 3.75
C GLY A 25 6.91 -18.85 4.35
N TYR A 26 6.76 -18.24 5.53
CA TYR A 26 5.44 -17.96 6.13
C TYR A 26 4.58 -17.02 5.29
N TYR A 27 5.21 -16.14 4.51
CA TYR A 27 4.53 -15.14 3.68
C TYR A 27 4.37 -15.59 2.24
N LEU A 28 5.36 -16.29 1.72
CA LEU A 28 5.48 -16.59 0.31
C LEU A 28 4.53 -17.72 -0.12
N PRO A 29 4.00 -17.69 -1.35
CA PRO A 29 3.21 -18.77 -1.89
C PRO A 29 3.99 -20.10 -1.95
N ASP A 30 3.30 -21.19 -1.58
CA ASP A 30 3.82 -22.54 -1.72
C ASP A 30 4.02 -22.93 -3.19
N ASN A 31 4.93 -23.88 -3.44
CA ASN A 31 5.17 -24.50 -4.75
C ASN A 31 5.68 -23.55 -5.85
N ILE A 32 6.29 -22.46 -5.46
CA ILE A 32 6.99 -21.53 -6.35
C ILE A 32 8.50 -21.67 -6.09
N SER A 33 9.31 -21.71 -7.15
CA SER A 33 10.76 -21.60 -7.04
C SER A 33 11.18 -20.13 -7.03
N TYR A 34 12.26 -19.84 -6.32
CA TYR A 34 12.82 -18.50 -6.21
C TYR A 34 14.26 -18.50 -6.74
N ASN A 35 14.64 -17.45 -7.44
CA ASN A 35 16.01 -17.29 -7.94
C ASN A 35 16.97 -17.08 -6.74
N PRO A 36 17.94 -18.00 -6.50
CA PRO A 36 18.86 -17.89 -5.36
C PRO A 36 19.87 -16.75 -5.48
N GLU A 37 20.02 -16.13 -6.64
CA GLU A 37 20.87 -14.95 -6.85
C GLU A 37 20.25 -13.66 -6.29
N ILE A 38 18.95 -13.67 -6.00
CA ILE A 38 18.23 -12.52 -5.46
C ILE A 38 18.29 -12.59 -3.93
N PRO A 39 18.90 -11.60 -3.25
CA PRO A 39 19.07 -11.67 -1.81
C PRO A 39 17.73 -11.54 -1.06
N THR A 40 17.55 -12.37 -0.05
CA THR A 40 16.42 -12.29 0.87
C THR A 40 16.52 -11.04 1.77
N PRO A 41 15.39 -10.56 2.35
CA PRO A 41 15.46 -9.49 3.34
C PRO A 41 16.45 -9.78 4.46
N LYS A 42 16.42 -10.99 5.05
CA LYS A 42 17.33 -11.39 6.13
C LYS A 42 18.81 -11.27 5.80
N GLU A 43 19.20 -11.67 4.59
CA GLU A 43 20.60 -11.60 4.15
C GLU A 43 21.11 -10.16 4.07
N VAL A 44 20.21 -9.19 3.79
CA VAL A 44 20.59 -7.78 3.63
C VAL A 44 20.45 -7.00 4.93
N ILE A 45 19.30 -7.13 5.64
CA ILE A 45 19.00 -6.32 6.82
C ILE A 45 19.28 -7.02 8.16
N GLY A 46 19.66 -8.31 8.13
CA GLY A 46 20.18 -9.06 9.27
C GLY A 46 19.11 -9.64 10.21
N HIS A 47 17.83 -9.63 9.84
CA HIS A 47 16.73 -10.25 10.60
C HIS A 47 15.59 -10.67 9.68
N GLU A 48 14.74 -11.57 10.15
CA GLU A 48 13.54 -11.99 9.42
C GLU A 48 12.50 -10.85 9.33
N VAL A 49 11.68 -10.89 8.29
CA VAL A 49 10.52 -10.00 8.17
C VAL A 49 9.56 -10.27 9.33
N GLY A 50 9.17 -9.23 10.05
CA GLY A 50 8.28 -9.35 11.22
C GLY A 50 8.97 -9.73 12.53
N GLU A 51 10.27 -10.01 12.54
CA GLU A 51 11.05 -10.17 13.78
C GLU A 51 11.29 -8.83 14.48
N TRP A 52 11.55 -7.80 13.70
CA TRP A 52 11.68 -6.41 14.10
C TRP A 52 10.86 -5.53 13.16
N HIS A 53 10.40 -4.38 13.66
CA HIS A 53 9.84 -3.35 12.78
C HIS A 53 10.95 -2.76 11.91
N VAL A 54 10.76 -2.81 10.59
CA VAL A 54 11.77 -2.28 9.66
C VAL A 54 11.94 -0.78 9.84
N THR A 55 13.17 -0.34 10.07
CA THR A 55 13.53 1.08 10.05
C THR A 55 13.70 1.56 8.61
N HIS A 56 13.50 2.85 8.36
CA HIS A 56 13.54 3.36 6.99
C HIS A 56 14.94 3.18 6.33
N ASP A 57 16.02 3.30 7.10
CA ASP A 57 17.38 3.04 6.61
C ASP A 57 17.57 1.59 6.13
N LYS A 58 17.07 0.60 6.88
CA LYS A 58 17.08 -0.81 6.48
C LYS A 58 16.17 -1.08 5.28
N LEU A 59 15.01 -0.42 5.23
CA LEU A 59 14.12 -0.50 4.06
C LEU A 59 14.85 -0.01 2.81
N VAL A 60 15.50 1.15 2.86
CA VAL A 60 16.30 1.70 1.76
C VAL A 60 17.45 0.76 1.39
N GLN A 61 18.16 0.22 2.38
CA GLN A 61 19.24 -0.75 2.17
C GLN A 61 18.74 -1.94 1.39
N TYR A 62 17.62 -2.54 1.79
CA TYR A 62 17.06 -3.71 1.11
C TYR A 62 16.59 -3.39 -0.31
N MET A 63 15.80 -2.33 -0.50
CA MET A 63 15.31 -1.95 -1.84
C MET A 63 16.45 -1.64 -2.81
N THR A 64 17.55 -1.05 -2.31
CA THR A 64 18.75 -0.78 -3.11
C THR A 64 19.45 -2.08 -3.51
N ALA A 65 19.65 -3.01 -2.58
CA ALA A 65 20.24 -4.31 -2.87
C ALA A 65 19.39 -5.11 -3.87
N LEU A 66 18.09 -5.09 -3.71
CA LEU A 66 17.15 -5.80 -4.57
C LEU A 66 17.15 -5.24 -5.99
N ALA A 67 17.09 -3.92 -6.14
CA ALA A 67 17.15 -3.25 -7.45
C ALA A 67 18.49 -3.47 -8.17
N ALA A 68 19.57 -3.63 -7.42
CA ALA A 68 20.89 -3.96 -8.00
C ALA A 68 21.02 -5.42 -8.44
N SER A 69 20.20 -6.34 -7.89
CA SER A 69 20.27 -7.78 -8.13
C SER A 69 19.22 -8.29 -9.11
N SER A 70 18.21 -7.50 -9.47
CA SER A 70 17.11 -7.94 -10.32
C SER A 70 16.91 -7.02 -11.53
N ASP A 71 16.85 -7.60 -12.71
CA ASP A 71 16.51 -6.90 -13.96
C ASP A 71 14.99 -6.61 -14.11
N ARG A 72 14.19 -7.03 -13.13
CA ARG A 72 12.75 -6.76 -13.03
C ARG A 72 12.42 -5.46 -12.31
N ILE A 73 13.40 -4.82 -11.66
CA ILE A 73 13.19 -3.67 -10.78
C ILE A 73 14.07 -2.49 -11.17
N ASN A 74 13.45 -1.37 -11.50
CA ASN A 74 14.11 -0.07 -11.52
C ASN A 74 13.67 0.73 -10.31
N MET A 75 14.60 1.40 -9.63
CA MET A 75 14.35 2.22 -8.46
C MET A 75 14.77 3.67 -8.73
N GLU A 76 13.89 4.61 -8.39
CA GLU A 76 14.20 6.04 -8.42
C GLU A 76 14.04 6.66 -7.03
N ASN A 77 14.85 7.69 -6.77
CA ASN A 77 14.68 8.60 -5.64
C ASN A 77 14.00 9.88 -6.15
N ARG A 78 12.76 10.13 -5.71
CA ARG A 78 11.91 11.25 -6.13
C ARG A 78 12.12 12.52 -5.33
N GLY A 79 13.12 12.59 -4.48
CA GLY A 79 13.42 13.67 -3.55
C GLY A 79 13.56 13.20 -2.13
N THR A 80 13.40 14.11 -1.18
CA THR A 80 13.59 13.82 0.24
C THR A 80 12.45 14.35 1.09
N THR A 81 12.25 13.72 2.25
CA THR A 81 11.40 14.23 3.33
C THR A 81 12.03 15.46 3.99
N PHE A 82 11.32 16.08 4.94
CA PHE A 82 11.87 17.16 5.78
C PHE A 82 13.10 16.72 6.60
N GLU A 83 13.21 15.44 6.95
CA GLU A 83 14.36 14.88 7.67
C GLU A 83 15.47 14.37 6.72
N GLY A 84 15.36 14.65 5.41
CA GLY A 84 16.36 14.25 4.41
C GLY A 84 16.32 12.78 4.00
N ARG A 85 15.28 12.02 4.35
CA ARG A 85 15.14 10.62 3.94
C ARG A 85 14.67 10.51 2.50
N PRO A 86 15.25 9.61 1.68
CA PRO A 86 14.87 9.44 0.29
C PRO A 86 13.42 8.93 0.14
N LEU A 87 12.75 9.45 -0.90
CA LEU A 87 11.41 9.06 -1.32
C LEU A 87 11.52 8.09 -2.49
N LEU A 88 11.51 6.79 -2.20
CA LEU A 88 11.72 5.75 -3.19
C LEU A 88 10.45 5.44 -3.98
N LEU A 89 10.63 5.11 -5.25
CA LEU A 89 9.63 4.43 -6.08
C LEU A 89 10.33 3.31 -6.85
N LEU A 90 9.79 2.11 -6.76
CA LEU A 90 10.21 0.98 -7.57
C LEU A 90 9.23 0.82 -8.72
N THR A 91 9.76 0.69 -9.94
CA THR A 91 9.00 0.26 -11.11
C THR A 91 9.34 -1.20 -11.35
N VAL A 92 8.35 -2.07 -11.20
CA VAL A 92 8.53 -3.52 -11.30
C VAL A 92 7.72 -4.04 -12.49
N THR A 93 8.40 -4.70 -13.42
CA THR A 93 7.80 -5.30 -14.62
C THR A 93 8.80 -6.29 -15.23
N SER A 94 8.46 -6.93 -16.37
CA SER A 94 9.42 -7.80 -17.05
C SER A 94 10.59 -7.03 -17.65
N PRO A 95 11.78 -7.64 -17.81
CA PRO A 95 12.93 -7.02 -18.48
C PRO A 95 12.61 -6.51 -19.89
N LYS A 96 11.73 -7.23 -20.60
CA LYS A 96 11.22 -6.81 -21.92
C LYS A 96 10.45 -5.49 -21.82
N ASN A 97 9.59 -5.35 -20.82
CA ASN A 97 8.83 -4.13 -20.60
C ASN A 97 9.75 -2.97 -20.17
N HIS A 98 10.76 -3.23 -19.33
CA HIS A 98 11.75 -2.21 -18.98
C HIS A 98 12.46 -1.63 -20.19
N THR A 99 12.81 -2.46 -21.18
CA THR A 99 13.41 -1.99 -22.43
C THR A 99 12.48 -1.04 -23.21
N ASN A 100 11.16 -1.17 -23.04
CA ASN A 100 10.14 -0.43 -23.77
C ASN A 100 9.30 0.50 -22.85
N ILE A 101 9.76 0.77 -21.66
CA ILE A 101 8.95 1.37 -20.60
C ILE A 101 8.36 2.73 -20.98
N GLU A 102 9.13 3.58 -21.69
CA GLU A 102 8.67 4.88 -22.12
C GLU A 102 7.57 4.78 -23.19
N SER A 103 7.66 3.79 -24.09
CA SER A 103 6.62 3.52 -25.07
C SER A 103 5.34 3.00 -24.42
N ILE A 104 5.48 2.09 -23.43
CA ILE A 104 4.36 1.58 -22.63
C ILE A 104 3.67 2.73 -21.91
N ARG A 105 4.45 3.60 -21.24
CA ARG A 105 3.92 4.77 -20.54
C ARG A 105 3.20 5.72 -21.49
N ALA A 106 3.78 6.03 -22.64
CA ALA A 106 3.18 6.91 -23.62
C ALA A 106 1.85 6.35 -24.17
N GLN A 107 1.81 5.06 -24.49
CA GLN A 107 0.58 4.39 -24.93
C GLN A 107 -0.50 4.39 -23.84
N HIS A 108 -0.11 4.13 -22.59
CA HIS A 108 -1.01 4.16 -21.45
C HIS A 108 -1.60 5.55 -21.24
N LEU A 109 -0.76 6.60 -21.21
CA LEU A 109 -1.21 7.98 -21.10
C LEU A 109 -2.10 8.42 -22.25
N ALA A 110 -1.90 7.90 -23.47
CA ALA A 110 -2.76 8.18 -24.60
C ALA A 110 -4.23 7.80 -24.36
N LEU A 111 -4.52 6.79 -23.49
CA LEU A 111 -5.90 6.43 -23.11
C LEU A 111 -6.65 7.62 -22.49
N THR A 112 -5.93 8.54 -21.85
CA THR A 112 -6.52 9.72 -21.19
C THR A 112 -6.71 10.91 -22.12
N THR A 113 -6.28 10.82 -23.37
CA THR A 113 -6.36 11.88 -24.39
C THR A 113 -7.45 11.63 -25.43
N SER A 114 -7.71 12.62 -26.28
CA SER A 114 -8.62 12.46 -27.42
C SER A 114 -8.10 11.45 -28.47
N GLU A 115 -6.79 11.30 -28.59
CA GLU A 115 -6.15 10.38 -29.54
C GLU A 115 -6.34 8.92 -29.11
N GLY A 116 -6.45 8.67 -27.81
CA GLY A 116 -6.63 7.33 -27.25
C GLY A 116 -8.04 6.77 -27.27
N GLN A 117 -9.03 7.53 -27.74
CA GLN A 117 -10.43 7.13 -27.68
C GLN A 117 -10.73 5.78 -28.37
N ASN A 118 -9.96 5.43 -29.38
CA ASN A 118 -10.12 4.18 -30.17
C ASN A 118 -8.92 3.24 -30.01
N LEU A 119 -8.04 3.45 -29.03
CA LEU A 119 -6.91 2.57 -28.82
C LEU A 119 -7.39 1.19 -28.34
N ALA A 120 -6.84 0.17 -28.96
CA ALA A 120 -7.01 -1.23 -28.54
C ALA A 120 -6.24 -1.47 -27.22
N THR A 121 -6.88 -2.11 -26.25
CA THR A 121 -6.34 -2.32 -24.91
C THR A 121 -5.90 -3.76 -24.63
N GLU A 122 -6.21 -4.69 -25.52
CA GLU A 122 -6.04 -6.14 -25.33
C GLU A 122 -4.59 -6.55 -25.03
N ASN A 123 -3.62 -5.82 -25.58
CA ASN A 123 -2.19 -6.11 -25.41
C ASN A 123 -1.45 -5.07 -24.55
N MET A 124 -2.18 -4.13 -23.93
CA MET A 124 -1.55 -3.11 -23.09
C MET A 124 -1.29 -3.65 -21.68
N PRO A 125 -0.09 -3.47 -21.12
CA PRO A 125 0.11 -3.69 -19.71
C PRO A 125 -0.77 -2.76 -18.87
N ILE A 126 -1.35 -3.30 -17.79
CA ILE A 126 -2.06 -2.49 -16.80
C ILE A 126 -1.06 -1.88 -15.82
N VAL A 127 -1.34 -0.66 -15.34
CA VAL A 127 -0.49 0.04 -14.37
C VAL A 127 -1.15 -0.02 -12.99
N VAL A 128 -0.43 -0.57 -12.01
CA VAL A 128 -0.88 -0.68 -10.62
C VAL A 128 0.08 0.09 -9.74
N TYR A 129 -0.43 0.98 -8.90
CA TYR A 129 0.37 1.71 -7.92
C TYR A 129 0.05 1.19 -6.52
N GLN A 130 1.02 0.60 -5.84
CA GLN A 130 0.87 0.08 -4.49
C GLN A 130 1.70 0.90 -3.52
N GLY A 131 1.02 1.55 -2.57
CA GLY A 131 1.63 2.42 -1.60
C GLY A 131 1.46 1.91 -0.18
N PHE A 132 2.55 1.95 0.58
CA PHE A 132 2.62 1.41 1.93
C PHE A 132 2.92 2.50 2.96
N SER A 133 2.34 2.35 4.16
CA SER A 133 2.67 3.11 5.36
C SER A 133 2.65 4.65 5.18
N ILE A 134 1.54 5.19 4.68
CA ILE A 134 1.33 6.65 4.69
C ILE A 134 1.19 7.18 6.13
N HIS A 135 0.66 6.34 7.02
CA HIS A 135 0.80 6.50 8.46
C HIS A 135 1.94 5.59 8.94
N GLY A 136 3.01 6.18 9.44
CA GLY A 136 4.23 5.42 9.77
C GLY A 136 4.05 4.47 10.97
N ASN A 137 3.05 4.69 11.83
CA ASN A 137 2.70 3.79 12.93
C ASN A 137 1.66 2.71 12.54
N GLU A 138 1.50 2.49 11.26
CA GLU A 138 0.75 1.39 10.64
C GLU A 138 1.75 0.52 9.86
N PRO A 139 2.64 -0.22 10.56
CA PRO A 139 3.91 -0.68 10.01
C PRO A 139 3.82 -1.97 9.17
N SER A 140 2.73 -2.74 9.27
CA SER A 140 2.65 -4.03 8.58
C SER A 140 2.76 -3.89 7.06
N GLY A 141 2.26 -2.78 6.49
CA GLY A 141 2.37 -2.51 5.07
C GLY A 141 3.83 -2.40 4.59
N ALA A 142 4.66 -1.54 5.21
CA ALA A 142 6.07 -1.39 4.82
C ALA A 142 6.88 -2.67 5.03
N ASN A 143 6.58 -3.44 6.07
CA ASN A 143 7.21 -4.74 6.31
C ASN A 143 6.74 -5.80 5.30
N ALA A 144 5.47 -5.83 4.92
CA ALA A 144 4.96 -6.66 3.83
C ALA A 144 5.63 -6.29 2.49
N GLY A 145 5.92 -5.00 2.29
CA GLY A 145 6.64 -4.50 1.12
C GLY A 145 8.01 -5.15 0.92
N LEU A 146 8.71 -5.55 2.00
CA LEU A 146 9.98 -6.29 1.87
C LEU A 146 9.77 -7.67 1.23
N ALA A 147 8.83 -8.45 1.75
CA ALA A 147 8.52 -9.78 1.23
C ALA A 147 7.89 -9.70 -0.18
N TYR A 148 7.06 -8.69 -0.43
CA TYR A 148 6.42 -8.47 -1.71
C TYR A 148 7.43 -8.10 -2.80
N ALA A 149 8.35 -7.19 -2.53
CA ALA A 149 9.42 -6.85 -3.46
C ALA A 149 10.32 -8.05 -3.75
N TYR A 150 10.66 -8.86 -2.72
CA TYR A 150 11.38 -10.12 -2.92
C TYR A 150 10.61 -11.08 -3.84
N TYR A 151 9.33 -11.31 -3.58
CA TYR A 151 8.50 -12.17 -4.42
C TYR A 151 8.54 -11.74 -5.89
N LEU A 152 8.32 -10.46 -6.17
CA LEU A 152 8.31 -9.93 -7.53
C LEU A 152 9.67 -10.06 -8.23
N ALA A 153 10.76 -9.89 -7.48
CA ALA A 153 12.11 -10.01 -7.99
C ALA A 153 12.55 -11.45 -8.24
N ALA A 154 12.27 -12.35 -7.28
CA ALA A 154 12.88 -13.67 -7.19
C ALA A 154 11.98 -14.82 -7.67
N ALA A 155 10.65 -14.69 -7.62
CA ALA A 155 9.74 -15.77 -8.02
C ALA A 155 9.93 -16.16 -9.49
N GLN A 156 9.88 -17.46 -9.77
CA GLN A 156 10.08 -18.02 -11.10
C GLN A 156 8.88 -18.83 -11.56
N GLY A 157 8.66 -18.88 -12.86
CA GLY A 157 7.63 -19.70 -13.49
C GLY A 157 6.61 -18.89 -14.28
N PRO A 158 5.73 -19.59 -15.03
CA PRO A 158 4.86 -18.94 -16.00
C PRO A 158 3.84 -17.98 -15.40
N GLU A 159 3.45 -18.16 -14.15
CA GLU A 159 2.49 -17.30 -13.47
C GLU A 159 3.08 -15.91 -13.20
N ILE A 160 4.25 -15.85 -12.58
CA ILE A 160 4.93 -14.57 -12.33
C ILE A 160 5.37 -13.90 -13.65
N ASP A 161 5.80 -14.68 -14.63
CA ASP A 161 6.17 -14.14 -15.94
C ASP A 161 4.96 -13.50 -16.64
N ALA A 162 3.78 -14.11 -16.54
CA ALA A 162 2.53 -13.54 -17.07
C ALA A 162 2.16 -12.23 -16.33
N ILE A 163 2.31 -12.22 -15.01
CA ILE A 163 2.11 -11.01 -14.19
C ILE A 163 3.02 -9.89 -14.70
N LEU A 164 4.32 -10.12 -14.73
CA LEU A 164 5.30 -9.08 -15.07
C LEU A 164 5.22 -8.63 -16.54
N ASN A 165 4.82 -9.50 -17.45
CA ASN A 165 4.65 -9.14 -18.87
C ASN A 165 3.40 -8.26 -19.10
N ASN A 166 2.36 -8.43 -18.29
CA ASN A 166 1.07 -7.76 -18.47
C ASN A 166 0.84 -6.61 -17.49
N THR A 167 1.79 -6.33 -16.59
CA THR A 167 1.62 -5.32 -15.55
C THR A 167 2.88 -4.48 -15.39
N VAL A 168 2.70 -3.19 -15.16
CA VAL A 168 3.71 -2.29 -14.60
C VAL A 168 3.28 -1.98 -13.18
N ILE A 169 4.07 -2.40 -12.20
CA ILE A 169 3.79 -2.16 -10.78
C ILE A 169 4.67 -1.00 -10.32
N LEU A 170 4.05 0.07 -9.88
CA LEU A 170 4.69 1.18 -9.18
C LEU A 170 4.57 0.87 -7.68
N MET A 171 5.67 0.61 -7.03
CA MET A 171 5.69 0.28 -5.61
C MET A 171 6.38 1.40 -4.83
N ASP A 172 5.63 2.05 -3.94
CA ASP A 172 6.17 2.99 -2.96
C ASP A 172 6.28 2.28 -1.62
N PRO A 173 7.48 1.88 -1.19
CA PRO A 173 7.65 1.02 -0.02
C PRO A 173 7.37 1.74 1.30
N SER A 174 7.36 3.08 1.31
CA SER A 174 6.92 3.90 2.44
C SER A 174 6.57 5.31 1.98
N PHE A 175 5.29 5.64 1.99
CA PHE A 175 4.83 7.01 1.75
C PHE A 175 5.28 8.00 2.83
N ASN A 176 5.60 7.50 4.05
CA ASN A 176 5.98 8.32 5.21
C ASN A 176 7.27 7.81 5.86
N PRO A 177 8.43 8.08 5.25
CA PRO A 177 9.72 7.66 5.80
C PRO A 177 10.00 8.16 7.22
N ASP A 178 9.66 9.42 7.54
CA ASP A 178 9.91 10.03 8.84
C ASP A 178 9.04 9.40 9.94
N GLY A 179 7.76 9.20 9.64
CA GLY A 179 6.83 8.55 10.56
C GLY A 179 7.16 7.06 10.78
N LEU A 180 7.49 6.33 9.72
CA LEU A 180 7.91 4.93 9.80
C LEU A 180 9.16 4.78 10.67
N GLN A 181 10.18 5.61 10.46
CA GLN A 181 11.41 5.60 11.25
C GLN A 181 11.13 5.84 12.74
N ARG A 182 10.27 6.81 13.04
CA ARG A 182 9.92 7.19 14.40
C ARG A 182 9.20 6.07 15.13
N PHE A 183 8.22 5.44 14.47
CA PHE A 183 7.49 4.33 15.04
C PHE A 183 8.34 3.07 15.19
N ALA A 184 9.10 2.69 14.17
CA ALA A 184 9.97 1.52 14.24
C ALA A 184 10.99 1.65 15.37
N TYR A 185 11.57 2.83 15.57
CA TYR A 185 12.45 3.10 16.69
C TYR A 185 11.73 2.92 18.03
N TRP A 186 10.50 3.46 18.17
CA TRP A 186 9.69 3.28 19.37
C TRP A 186 9.40 1.81 19.67
N ALA A 187 8.80 1.11 18.74
CA ALA A 187 8.39 -0.28 18.92
C ALA A 187 9.59 -1.19 19.23
N ASN A 188 10.67 -1.06 18.49
CA ASN A 188 11.87 -1.87 18.67
C ASN A 188 12.60 -1.58 20.00
N THR A 189 12.63 -0.32 20.45
CA THR A 189 13.29 0.08 21.68
C THR A 189 12.51 -0.35 22.92
N ASN A 190 11.17 -0.42 22.83
CA ASN A 190 10.30 -0.79 23.93
C ASN A 190 9.87 -2.27 23.88
N ARG A 191 10.36 -3.03 22.92
CA ARG A 191 10.09 -4.47 22.79
C ARG A 191 10.64 -5.22 24.01
N SER A 192 9.79 -6.01 24.65
CA SER A 192 10.21 -6.93 25.71
C SER A 192 11.02 -8.10 25.14
N HIS A 193 12.00 -8.62 25.91
CA HIS A 193 12.81 -9.76 25.50
C HIS A 193 11.94 -11.01 25.22
N LEU A 194 11.00 -11.27 26.12
CA LEU A 194 9.89 -12.19 25.88
C LEU A 194 8.69 -11.35 25.49
N LEU A 195 8.16 -11.57 24.30
CA LEU A 195 7.05 -10.77 23.81
C LEU A 195 5.83 -10.89 24.74
N ASN A 196 5.29 -9.76 25.15
CA ASN A 196 4.16 -9.67 26.05
C ASN A 196 2.94 -9.10 25.30
N PRO A 197 1.83 -9.86 25.19
CA PRO A 197 0.64 -9.42 24.48
C PRO A 197 -0.25 -8.46 25.29
N ASP A 198 0.07 -8.18 26.57
CA ASP A 198 -0.73 -7.31 27.42
C ASP A 198 -0.87 -5.91 26.80
N PRO A 199 -2.09 -5.43 26.47
CA PRO A 199 -2.32 -4.11 25.88
C PRO A 199 -1.76 -2.94 26.69
N ASN A 200 -1.44 -3.15 27.99
CA ASN A 200 -0.87 -2.12 28.84
C ASN A 200 0.67 -2.03 28.76
N GLU A 201 1.32 -2.89 27.99
CA GLU A 201 2.76 -2.79 27.79
C GLU A 201 3.15 -1.49 27.09
N ARG A 202 4.32 -0.98 27.48
CA ARG A 202 4.83 0.30 26.98
C ARG A 202 4.98 0.33 25.47
N GLU A 203 5.28 -0.80 24.84
CA GLU A 203 5.46 -0.92 23.40
C GLU A 203 4.24 -0.38 22.63
N TYR A 204 3.02 -0.60 23.13
CA TYR A 204 1.76 -0.24 22.46
C TYR A 204 1.29 1.19 22.74
N HIS A 205 1.99 1.93 23.61
CA HIS A 205 1.66 3.30 24.01
C HIS A 205 2.68 4.30 23.49
N GLU A 206 2.70 4.44 22.19
CA GLU A 206 3.55 5.38 21.45
C GLU A 206 3.39 6.81 22.00
N VAL A 207 4.52 7.45 22.33
CA VAL A 207 4.49 8.83 22.83
C VAL A 207 4.30 9.82 21.69
N TRP A 208 3.64 10.94 22.03
CA TRP A 208 3.55 12.06 21.09
C TRP A 208 4.95 12.55 20.65
N PRO A 209 5.16 12.88 19.35
CA PRO A 209 4.17 13.06 18.29
C PRO A 209 3.75 11.76 17.59
N GLY A 210 4.29 10.61 17.92
CA GLY A 210 3.99 9.33 17.29
C GLY A 210 4.45 9.23 15.83
N GLY A 211 4.27 8.06 15.22
CA GLY A 211 4.66 7.77 13.86
C GLY A 211 3.58 8.03 12.79
N ARG A 212 2.35 8.38 13.18
CA ARG A 212 1.26 8.57 12.23
C ARG A 212 1.58 9.64 11.18
N THR A 213 2.03 10.79 11.62
CA THR A 213 2.23 12.00 10.80
C THR A 213 3.66 12.13 10.29
N ASN A 214 3.90 13.06 9.37
CA ASN A 214 5.23 13.41 8.91
C ASN A 214 6.03 14.18 9.99
N HIS A 215 7.20 14.75 9.62
CA HIS A 215 8.05 15.51 10.54
C HIS A 215 7.31 16.65 11.24
N TYR A 216 6.49 17.42 10.52
CA TYR A 216 5.76 18.59 11.05
C TYR A 216 4.31 18.26 11.49
N TRP A 217 4.02 16.98 11.75
CA TRP A 217 2.77 16.49 12.31
C TRP A 217 1.54 16.65 11.40
N PHE A 218 1.75 16.75 10.09
CA PHE A 218 0.66 16.73 9.13
C PHE A 218 0.28 15.29 8.77
N ASP A 219 -1.02 15.03 8.72
CA ASP A 219 -1.56 13.78 8.18
C ASP A 219 -1.44 13.79 6.65
N MET A 220 -0.52 13.00 6.14
CA MET A 220 -0.24 12.93 4.71
C MET A 220 -1.37 12.28 3.92
N ASN A 221 -2.26 11.51 4.58
CA ASN A 221 -3.46 10.96 3.96
C ASN A 221 -4.65 11.95 3.97
N ARG A 222 -4.35 13.25 4.10
CA ARG A 222 -5.25 14.37 3.84
C ARG A 222 -4.66 15.35 2.82
N ASP A 223 -3.48 15.05 2.27
CA ASP A 223 -2.73 15.96 1.40
C ASP A 223 -2.63 15.48 -0.07
N TRP A 224 -3.45 14.54 -0.50
CA TRP A 224 -3.50 14.11 -1.90
C TRP A 224 -4.06 15.20 -2.83
N LEU A 225 -5.06 15.95 -2.38
CA LEU A 225 -5.65 17.05 -3.15
C LEU A 225 -4.90 18.38 -2.96
N PRO A 226 -4.54 18.81 -1.72
CA PRO A 226 -3.83 20.08 -1.51
C PRO A 226 -2.38 20.07 -1.95
N VAL A 227 -1.67 18.94 -1.88
CA VAL A 227 -0.28 18.71 -2.35
C VAL A 227 0.70 19.72 -1.76
N GLN A 228 0.68 19.90 -0.44
CA GLN A 228 1.54 20.87 0.26
C GLN A 228 2.89 20.29 0.67
N LEU A 229 2.92 19.01 1.04
CA LEU A 229 4.08 18.34 1.62
C LEU A 229 5.05 17.82 0.54
N PRO A 230 6.37 17.77 0.79
CA PRO A 230 7.34 17.25 -0.19
C PRO A 230 7.04 15.82 -0.60
N GLU A 231 6.63 14.98 0.34
CA GLU A 231 6.24 13.59 0.10
C GLU A 231 5.01 13.51 -0.84
N SER A 232 4.02 14.36 -0.61
CA SER A 232 2.83 14.44 -1.45
C SER A 232 3.16 14.94 -2.85
N ARG A 233 4.04 15.94 -2.98
CA ARG A 233 4.49 16.46 -4.28
C ARG A 233 5.19 15.38 -5.10
N ALA A 234 6.07 14.59 -4.48
CA ALA A 234 6.75 13.48 -5.14
C ALA A 234 5.75 12.42 -5.62
N ARG A 235 4.82 12.02 -4.75
CA ARG A 235 3.81 11.01 -5.01
C ARG A 235 2.84 11.42 -6.12
N ILE A 236 2.27 12.63 -6.04
CA ILE A 236 1.31 13.14 -7.03
C ILE A 236 1.97 13.32 -8.40
N LYS A 237 3.23 13.80 -8.44
CA LYS A 237 4.00 13.85 -9.69
C LYS A 237 4.12 12.46 -10.34
N SER A 238 4.43 11.42 -9.56
CA SER A 238 4.51 10.05 -10.07
C SER A 238 3.14 9.52 -10.48
N PHE A 239 2.08 9.84 -9.71
CA PHE A 239 0.70 9.46 -10.07
C PHE A 239 0.29 10.05 -11.42
N HIS A 240 0.49 11.34 -11.64
CA HIS A 240 0.14 11.98 -12.90
C HIS A 240 1.02 11.53 -14.07
N ALA A 241 2.30 11.26 -13.82
CA ALA A 241 3.21 10.74 -14.84
C ALA A 241 2.83 9.35 -15.37
N TRP A 242 2.06 8.59 -14.60
CA TRP A 242 1.65 7.23 -14.97
C TRP A 242 0.14 7.05 -15.09
N LYS A 243 -0.67 7.84 -14.39
CA LYS A 243 -2.13 7.69 -14.27
C LYS A 243 -2.53 6.23 -14.06
N PRO A 244 -2.10 5.59 -12.94
CA PRO A 244 -2.29 4.16 -12.72
C PRO A 244 -3.76 3.78 -12.79
N ASN A 245 -4.05 2.55 -13.19
CA ASN A 245 -5.42 2.03 -13.29
C ASN A 245 -6.00 1.66 -11.92
N ILE A 246 -5.13 1.16 -11.02
CA ILE A 246 -5.46 0.82 -9.63
C ILE A 246 -4.41 1.47 -8.74
N LEU A 247 -4.84 2.05 -7.63
CA LEU A 247 -3.94 2.47 -6.55
C LEU A 247 -4.40 1.85 -5.24
N THR A 248 -3.49 1.21 -4.50
CA THR A 248 -3.76 0.69 -3.16
C THR A 248 -3.06 1.52 -2.09
N ASP A 249 -3.77 1.77 -1.00
CA ASP A 249 -3.32 2.49 0.18
C ASP A 249 -3.43 1.56 1.40
N HIS A 250 -2.28 1.08 1.89
CA HIS A 250 -2.18 0.05 2.90
C HIS A 250 -2.08 0.66 4.30
N HIS A 251 -3.12 0.42 5.12
CA HIS A 251 -3.30 0.98 6.47
C HIS A 251 -3.48 -0.09 7.55
N GLU A 252 -3.53 0.41 8.79
CA GLU A 252 -3.96 -0.36 9.95
C GLU A 252 -4.99 0.40 10.77
N MET A 253 -5.93 -0.33 11.33
CA MET A 253 -6.97 0.15 12.24
C MET A 253 -6.79 -0.40 13.67
N GLY A 254 -7.75 -0.17 14.54
CA GLY A 254 -7.70 -0.63 15.92
C GLY A 254 -7.51 -2.15 16.05
N THR A 255 -6.81 -2.58 17.11
CA THR A 255 -6.44 -3.97 17.39
C THR A 255 -7.64 -4.92 17.48
N ASN A 256 -8.78 -4.45 18.02
CA ASN A 256 -10.02 -5.23 18.13
C ASN A 256 -10.84 -5.29 16.84
N SER A 257 -10.16 -5.23 15.70
CA SER A 257 -10.78 -5.36 14.39
C SER A 257 -10.15 -6.52 13.61
N THR A 258 -10.60 -6.73 12.37
CA THR A 258 -10.09 -7.81 11.52
C THR A 258 -9.30 -7.24 10.34
N PHE A 259 -9.79 -7.39 9.14
CA PHE A 259 -9.23 -6.77 7.94
C PHE A 259 -10.37 -6.12 7.14
N PHE A 260 -10.16 -4.91 6.66
CA PHE A 260 -11.09 -4.23 5.78
C PHE A 260 -10.47 -4.01 4.39
N PHE A 261 -11.29 -4.11 3.36
CA PHE A 261 -10.97 -3.65 2.01
C PHE A 261 -12.20 -3.04 1.34
N GLN A 262 -11.99 -2.04 0.48
CA GLN A 262 -13.08 -1.44 -0.29
C GLN A 262 -13.76 -2.44 -1.24
N PRO A 263 -15.07 -2.23 -1.57
CA PRO A 263 -15.82 -0.99 -1.36
C PRO A 263 -16.18 -0.72 0.10
N GLY A 264 -16.30 0.56 0.43
CA GLY A 264 -16.75 1.03 1.73
C GLY A 264 -18.27 1.14 1.84
N GLU A 265 -18.74 1.97 2.77
CA GLU A 265 -20.18 2.23 3.01
C GLU A 265 -20.83 2.83 1.75
N PRO A 266 -21.80 2.15 1.12
CA PRO A 266 -22.37 2.58 -0.18
C PRO A 266 -23.04 3.95 -0.19
N THR A 267 -23.52 4.42 0.98
CA THR A 267 -24.16 5.73 1.12
C THR A 267 -23.16 6.87 1.28
N ARG A 268 -21.86 6.55 1.39
CA ARG A 268 -20.77 7.48 1.67
C ARG A 268 -19.76 7.56 0.52
N VAL A 269 -20.24 7.41 -0.71
CA VAL A 269 -19.45 7.60 -1.95
C VAL A 269 -19.61 9.03 -2.45
N HIS A 270 -18.54 9.63 -2.98
CA HIS A 270 -18.61 10.98 -3.52
C HIS A 270 -19.49 11.01 -4.79
N PRO A 271 -20.42 11.99 -4.92
CA PRO A 271 -21.39 12.01 -6.02
C PRO A 271 -20.79 12.20 -7.41
N LEU A 272 -19.52 12.62 -7.54
CA LEU A 272 -18.79 12.69 -8.81
C LEU A 272 -18.05 11.38 -9.16
N THR A 273 -17.94 10.43 -8.24
CA THR A 273 -17.39 9.10 -8.53
C THR A 273 -18.41 8.32 -9.38
N PRO A 274 -18.03 7.86 -10.59
CA PRO A 274 -18.98 7.11 -11.44
C PRO A 274 -19.40 5.79 -10.79
N ALA A 275 -20.67 5.39 -10.96
CA ALA A 275 -21.17 4.13 -10.41
C ALA A 275 -20.35 2.90 -10.84
N ILE A 276 -19.90 2.88 -12.09
CA ILE A 276 -19.03 1.81 -12.62
C ILE A 276 -17.70 1.69 -11.86
N ASN A 277 -17.18 2.76 -11.24
CA ASN A 277 -16.01 2.69 -10.38
C ASN A 277 -16.28 1.77 -9.19
N GLN A 278 -17.41 1.97 -8.51
CA GLN A 278 -17.80 1.15 -7.35
C GLN A 278 -18.10 -0.30 -7.72
N GLU A 279 -18.68 -0.54 -8.89
CA GLU A 279 -18.89 -1.90 -9.43
C GLU A 279 -17.54 -2.62 -9.65
N LEU A 280 -16.56 -1.93 -10.25
CA LEU A 280 -15.22 -2.47 -10.46
C LEU A 280 -14.47 -2.67 -9.13
N THR A 281 -14.64 -1.76 -8.19
CA THR A 281 -14.08 -1.90 -6.82
C THR A 281 -14.62 -3.16 -6.14
N ALA A 282 -15.92 -3.43 -6.24
CA ALA A 282 -16.53 -4.65 -5.70
C ALA A 282 -16.01 -5.93 -6.40
N GLU A 283 -15.83 -5.90 -7.72
CA GLU A 283 -15.23 -7.03 -8.45
C GLU A 283 -13.77 -7.28 -8.03
N ILE A 284 -12.97 -6.23 -7.81
CA ILE A 284 -11.61 -6.34 -7.25
C ILE A 284 -11.67 -6.90 -5.83
N GLY A 285 -12.64 -6.45 -5.02
CA GLY A 285 -12.88 -6.94 -3.66
C GLY A 285 -13.10 -8.46 -3.60
N ALA A 286 -13.73 -9.05 -4.61
CA ALA A 286 -13.90 -10.51 -4.67
C ALA A 286 -12.56 -11.27 -4.78
N TYR A 287 -11.52 -10.69 -5.38
CA TYR A 287 -10.17 -11.27 -5.39
C TYR A 287 -9.53 -11.21 -4.02
N HIS A 288 -9.74 -10.12 -3.27
CA HIS A 288 -9.24 -9.96 -1.91
C HIS A 288 -9.91 -10.95 -0.97
N ALA A 289 -11.24 -11.04 -1.02
CA ALA A 289 -12.03 -12.00 -0.25
C ALA A 289 -11.52 -13.42 -0.45
N LYS A 290 -11.42 -13.88 -1.71
CA LYS A 290 -10.91 -15.20 -2.05
C LYS A 290 -9.49 -15.46 -1.53
N ALA A 291 -8.63 -14.46 -1.55
CA ALA A 291 -7.25 -14.61 -1.08
C ALA A 291 -7.17 -14.70 0.45
N LEU A 292 -7.94 -13.88 1.17
CA LEU A 292 -8.01 -13.90 2.62
C LEU A 292 -8.71 -15.16 3.15
N ASP A 293 -9.78 -15.65 2.48
CA ASP A 293 -10.42 -16.93 2.77
C ASP A 293 -9.42 -18.09 2.70
N LYS A 294 -8.55 -18.10 1.69
CA LYS A 294 -7.52 -19.13 1.51
C LYS A 294 -6.55 -19.23 2.68
N ILE A 295 -6.23 -18.12 3.32
CA ILE A 295 -5.33 -18.08 4.48
C ILE A 295 -6.07 -18.07 5.81
N GLY A 296 -7.41 -18.12 5.79
CA GLY A 296 -8.26 -18.15 6.98
C GLY A 296 -8.26 -16.86 7.78
N SER A 297 -8.06 -15.71 7.13
CA SER A 297 -8.11 -14.39 7.78
C SER A 297 -9.52 -13.82 7.72
N LEU A 298 -10.01 -13.29 8.84
CA LEU A 298 -11.30 -12.61 8.93
C LEU A 298 -11.21 -11.22 8.30
N TYR A 299 -12.28 -10.84 7.60
CA TYR A 299 -12.38 -9.52 6.94
C TYR A 299 -13.83 -9.04 6.87
N TYR A 300 -14.00 -7.77 6.49
CA TYR A 300 -15.29 -7.18 6.13
C TYR A 300 -15.10 -6.12 5.04
N SER A 301 -16.19 -5.75 4.38
CA SER A 301 -16.29 -4.68 3.38
C SER A 301 -17.68 -4.06 3.41
N GLU A 302 -17.94 -3.04 2.61
CA GLU A 302 -19.24 -2.36 2.46
C GLU A 302 -19.78 -1.68 3.73
N GLU A 303 -18.91 -1.43 4.70
CA GLU A 303 -19.27 -0.74 5.95
C GLU A 303 -18.08 0.09 6.51
N ASN A 304 -18.37 0.96 7.49
CA ASN A 304 -17.45 1.83 8.25
C ASN A 304 -16.75 2.92 7.45
N TYR A 305 -16.01 2.57 6.42
CA TYR A 305 -15.16 3.50 5.68
C TYR A 305 -15.90 4.18 4.53
N ASP A 306 -15.63 5.47 4.35
CA ASP A 306 -16.18 6.25 3.25
C ASP A 306 -15.29 6.23 2.02
N ASP A 307 -15.89 6.50 0.87
CA ASP A 307 -15.20 6.75 -0.40
C ASP A 307 -15.59 8.15 -0.91
N TYR A 308 -15.37 9.18 -0.08
CA TYR A 308 -15.92 10.51 -0.27
C TYR A 308 -14.88 11.62 -0.48
N TYR A 309 -13.87 11.72 0.39
CA TYR A 309 -12.92 12.83 0.35
C TYR A 309 -11.74 12.54 -0.55
N TYR A 310 -11.64 13.24 -1.67
CA TYR A 310 -10.55 13.08 -2.66
C TYR A 310 -9.15 13.47 -2.18
N GLY A 311 -8.99 13.92 -0.96
CA GLY A 311 -7.69 14.17 -0.33
C GLY A 311 -7.07 12.93 0.32
N LYS A 312 -7.66 11.73 0.15
CA LYS A 312 -7.15 10.42 0.62
C LYS A 312 -6.64 9.58 -0.54
N GLY A 313 -5.68 8.69 -0.25
CA GLY A 313 -5.10 7.79 -1.23
C GLY A 313 -6.08 6.81 -1.85
N SER A 314 -7.07 6.37 -1.08
CA SER A 314 -8.11 5.46 -1.55
C SER A 314 -9.19 6.11 -2.43
N THR A 315 -9.34 7.45 -2.40
CA THR A 315 -10.42 8.15 -3.10
C THR A 315 -9.90 9.09 -4.19
N PHE A 316 -8.68 9.62 -4.04
CA PHE A 316 -8.06 10.49 -5.04
C PHE A 316 -7.97 9.85 -6.44
N PRO A 317 -7.66 8.55 -6.58
CA PRO A 317 -7.64 7.89 -7.89
C PRO A 317 -8.99 7.94 -8.62
N ASP A 318 -10.10 7.87 -7.92
CA ASP A 318 -11.45 7.74 -8.50
C ASP A 318 -11.86 8.95 -9.33
N ILE A 319 -11.43 10.16 -8.93
CA ILE A 319 -11.66 11.39 -9.71
C ILE A 319 -10.66 11.52 -10.87
N ASN A 320 -9.68 10.65 -10.94
CA ASN A 320 -8.65 10.62 -11.97
C ASN A 320 -8.76 9.42 -12.94
N GLY A 321 -9.92 8.77 -12.98
CA GLY A 321 -10.18 7.64 -13.88
C GLY A 321 -9.44 6.36 -13.50
N SER A 322 -9.01 6.26 -12.25
CA SER A 322 -8.39 5.09 -11.63
C SER A 322 -9.37 4.45 -10.64
N ILE A 323 -8.97 3.38 -9.99
CA ILE A 323 -9.69 2.76 -8.88
C ILE A 323 -8.79 2.82 -7.65
N GLY A 324 -9.27 3.52 -6.61
CA GLY A 324 -8.59 3.57 -5.32
C GLY A 324 -9.04 2.44 -4.41
N ILE A 325 -8.13 1.80 -3.71
CA ILE A 325 -8.42 0.72 -2.76
C ILE A 325 -7.78 1.03 -1.41
N LEU A 326 -8.60 1.08 -0.37
CA LEU A 326 -8.16 1.11 1.01
C LEU A 326 -8.06 -0.30 1.57
N PHE A 327 -6.93 -0.61 2.19
CA PHE A 327 -6.77 -1.76 3.06
C PHE A 327 -6.55 -1.28 4.50
N GLU A 328 -7.28 -1.90 5.44
CA GLU A 328 -7.14 -1.62 6.88
C GLU A 328 -6.99 -2.93 7.64
N GLN A 329 -5.79 -3.17 8.15
CA GLN A 329 -5.48 -4.35 8.97
C GLN A 329 -5.73 -4.04 10.45
N GLY A 330 -6.41 -4.92 11.19
CA GLY A 330 -6.43 -4.88 12.66
C GLY A 330 -5.00 -4.95 13.19
N SER A 331 -4.52 -3.86 13.80
CA SER A 331 -3.10 -3.66 14.14
C SER A 331 -2.64 -4.50 15.31
N SER A 332 -1.45 -5.12 15.23
CA SER A 332 -0.76 -5.64 16.41
C SER A 332 -0.12 -4.54 17.27
N ARG A 333 -0.13 -3.29 16.84
CA ARG A 333 0.47 -2.12 17.48
C ARG A 333 1.97 -2.21 17.79
N GLY A 334 2.54 -3.37 17.73
CA GLY A 334 3.90 -3.74 17.99
C GLY A 334 4.11 -5.18 17.51
N HIS A 335 4.88 -5.96 18.27
CA HIS A 335 5.24 -7.31 17.84
C HIS A 335 4.14 -8.35 18.10
N ILE A 336 3.30 -8.16 19.13
CA ILE A 336 2.20 -9.07 19.50
C ILE A 336 1.21 -8.34 20.39
N GLN A 337 -0.09 -8.53 20.20
CA GLN A 337 -1.08 -7.93 21.11
C GLN A 337 -2.29 -8.82 21.30
N GLU A 338 -2.85 -8.85 22.50
CA GLU A 338 -4.14 -9.46 22.81
C GLU A 338 -5.28 -8.59 22.23
N SER A 339 -6.26 -9.24 21.63
CA SER A 339 -7.45 -8.59 21.08
C SER A 339 -8.71 -9.42 21.37
N GLU A 340 -9.88 -8.86 21.09
CA GLU A 340 -11.16 -9.58 21.15
C GLU A 340 -11.21 -10.78 20.18
N ASN A 341 -10.40 -10.78 19.14
CA ASN A 341 -10.27 -11.84 18.15
C ASN A 341 -9.13 -12.84 18.46
N GLY A 342 -8.55 -12.77 19.66
CA GLY A 342 -7.38 -13.55 20.08
C GLY A 342 -6.08 -12.76 19.97
N ILE A 343 -4.96 -13.49 20.00
CA ILE A 343 -3.63 -12.86 19.92
C ILE A 343 -3.30 -12.54 18.46
N ILE A 344 -3.02 -11.27 18.19
CA ILE A 344 -2.55 -10.78 16.91
C ILE A 344 -1.03 -10.64 16.96
N THR A 345 -0.33 -11.26 16.01
CA THR A 345 1.12 -11.15 15.86
C THR A 345 1.49 -10.23 14.69
N PHE A 346 2.61 -9.56 14.78
CA PHE A 346 3.11 -8.74 13.69
C PHE A 346 3.33 -9.54 12.38
N PRO A 347 3.87 -10.76 12.39
CA PRO A 347 3.90 -11.59 11.18
C PRO A 347 2.52 -11.87 10.58
N PHE A 348 1.48 -12.08 11.39
CA PHE A 348 0.12 -12.27 10.88
C PHE A 348 -0.39 -11.03 10.14
N THR A 349 -0.19 -9.84 10.69
CA THR A 349 -0.63 -8.59 10.04
C THR A 349 0.14 -8.33 8.74
N ILE A 350 1.44 -8.62 8.71
CA ILE A 350 2.28 -8.55 7.51
C ILE A 350 1.78 -9.52 6.44
N ARG A 351 1.43 -10.76 6.80
CA ARG A 351 0.93 -11.77 5.85
C ARG A 351 -0.36 -11.32 5.17
N ASN A 352 -1.27 -10.71 5.91
CA ASN A 352 -2.52 -10.20 5.34
C ASN A 352 -2.26 -9.07 4.33
N GLN A 353 -1.39 -8.12 4.65
CA GLN A 353 -0.99 -7.04 3.75
C GLN A 353 -0.28 -7.57 2.48
N PHE A 354 0.61 -8.53 2.64
CA PHE A 354 1.27 -9.22 1.52
C PHE A 354 0.24 -9.92 0.62
N THR A 355 -0.70 -10.66 1.23
CA THR A 355 -1.76 -11.40 0.52
C THR A 355 -2.64 -10.47 -0.30
N THR A 356 -3.01 -9.30 0.26
CA THR A 356 -3.85 -8.33 -0.45
C THR A 356 -3.07 -7.57 -1.53
N ALA A 357 -1.78 -7.32 -1.34
CA ALA A 357 -0.93 -6.80 -2.41
C ALA A 357 -0.87 -7.76 -3.61
N LEU A 358 -0.70 -9.06 -3.38
CA LEU A 358 -0.74 -10.08 -4.45
C LEU A 358 -2.13 -10.20 -5.09
N SER A 359 -3.20 -10.20 -4.29
CA SER A 359 -4.56 -10.31 -4.83
C SER A 359 -4.97 -9.10 -5.66
N THR A 360 -4.41 -7.91 -5.38
CA THR A 360 -4.56 -6.72 -6.25
C THR A 360 -3.97 -6.97 -7.64
N VAL A 361 -2.79 -7.56 -7.71
CA VAL A 361 -2.16 -7.89 -8.99
C VAL A 361 -2.95 -8.98 -9.72
N ALA A 362 -3.47 -9.98 -8.99
CA ALA A 362 -4.34 -11.01 -9.57
C ALA A 362 -5.63 -10.40 -10.15
N ALA A 363 -6.26 -9.44 -9.44
CA ALA A 363 -7.41 -8.70 -9.94
C ALA A 363 -7.05 -7.87 -11.19
N ALA A 364 -5.93 -7.15 -11.15
CA ALA A 364 -5.42 -6.38 -12.28
C ALA A 364 -5.22 -7.25 -13.53
N GLN A 365 -4.70 -8.46 -13.36
CA GLN A 365 -4.55 -9.45 -14.44
C GLN A 365 -5.91 -9.91 -14.98
N GLY A 366 -6.78 -10.37 -14.10
CA GLY A 366 -8.08 -10.95 -14.48
C GLY A 366 -9.05 -9.95 -15.08
N MET A 367 -8.94 -8.67 -14.69
CA MET A 367 -9.82 -7.58 -15.12
C MET A 367 -9.11 -6.57 -16.03
N ARG A 368 -7.91 -6.87 -16.53
CA ARG A 368 -7.00 -5.95 -17.22
C ARG A 368 -7.68 -5.11 -18.30
N GLU A 369 -8.28 -5.75 -19.26
CA GLU A 369 -8.94 -5.08 -20.38
C GLU A 369 -10.14 -4.23 -19.92
N LYS A 370 -10.93 -4.76 -18.97
CA LYS A 370 -12.09 -4.05 -18.42
C LYS A 370 -11.68 -2.75 -17.72
N ILE A 371 -10.60 -2.78 -16.94
CA ILE A 371 -10.11 -1.63 -16.18
C ILE A 371 -9.41 -0.60 -17.10
N LEU A 372 -8.64 -1.05 -18.09
CA LEU A 372 -8.05 -0.16 -19.10
C LEU A 372 -9.14 0.56 -19.92
N ASN A 373 -10.18 -0.16 -20.33
CA ASN A 373 -11.33 0.42 -21.01
C ASN A 373 -12.09 1.41 -20.11
N TYR A 374 -12.27 1.10 -18.83
CA TYR A 374 -12.87 2.02 -17.87
C TYR A 374 -12.12 3.35 -17.84
N GLN A 375 -10.80 3.34 -17.74
CA GLN A 375 -10.00 4.57 -17.70
C GLN A 375 -10.16 5.38 -19.00
N ARG A 376 -10.04 4.74 -20.16
CA ARG A 376 -10.28 5.40 -21.46
C ARG A 376 -11.66 6.05 -21.54
N ASP A 377 -12.69 5.31 -21.14
CA ASP A 377 -14.07 5.75 -21.23
C ASP A 377 -14.38 6.86 -20.20
N PHE A 378 -13.76 6.83 -19.01
CA PHE A 378 -13.83 7.92 -18.01
C PHE A 378 -13.41 9.25 -18.64
N PHE A 379 -12.24 9.32 -19.25
CA PHE A 379 -11.73 10.55 -19.86
C PHE A 379 -12.53 10.96 -21.10
N SER A 380 -13.00 10.02 -21.91
CA SER A 380 -13.86 10.28 -23.07
C SER A 380 -15.20 10.88 -22.64
N ASN A 381 -15.83 10.29 -21.63
CA ASN A 381 -17.09 10.79 -21.06
C ASN A 381 -16.93 12.16 -20.42
N THR A 382 -15.85 12.39 -19.67
CA THR A 382 -15.54 13.69 -19.07
C THR A 382 -15.42 14.79 -20.12
N ARG A 383 -14.72 14.55 -21.23
CA ARG A 383 -14.65 15.49 -22.36
C ARG A 383 -16.02 15.78 -22.97
N THR A 384 -16.83 14.75 -23.10
CA THR A 384 -18.21 14.89 -23.62
C THR A 384 -19.08 15.74 -22.71
N LEU A 385 -18.98 15.54 -21.40
CA LEU A 385 -19.68 16.34 -20.39
C LEU A 385 -19.20 17.80 -20.40
N ALA A 386 -17.88 18.02 -20.41
CA ALA A 386 -17.29 19.35 -20.47
C ALA A 386 -17.69 20.13 -21.73
N ALA A 387 -17.83 19.45 -22.87
CA ALA A 387 -18.31 20.07 -24.11
C ALA A 387 -19.74 20.59 -24.00
N LYS A 388 -20.60 19.95 -23.20
CA LYS A 388 -22.00 20.35 -22.98
C LYS A 388 -22.15 21.39 -21.86
N GLU A 389 -21.15 21.51 -20.96
CA GLU A 389 -21.20 22.44 -19.84
C GLU A 389 -21.24 23.90 -20.33
N LYS A 390 -22.09 24.70 -19.71
CA LYS A 390 -22.24 26.13 -20.04
C LYS A 390 -21.06 26.96 -19.53
N GLN A 391 -20.57 26.64 -18.32
CA GLN A 391 -19.43 27.28 -17.71
C GLN A 391 -18.13 26.68 -18.29
N LYS A 392 -17.42 27.46 -19.09
CA LYS A 392 -16.22 26.99 -19.80
C LYS A 392 -14.92 27.29 -19.07
N ALA A 393 -14.95 28.23 -18.12
CA ALA A 393 -13.79 28.63 -17.34
C ALA A 393 -14.23 29.15 -15.96
N ILE A 394 -13.33 29.00 -15.01
CA ILE A 394 -13.39 29.65 -13.70
C ILE A 394 -12.22 30.62 -13.66
N VAL A 395 -12.53 31.91 -13.41
CA VAL A 395 -11.52 32.96 -13.24
C VAL A 395 -11.40 33.25 -11.75
N PHE A 396 -10.17 33.22 -11.25
CA PHE A 396 -9.89 33.55 -9.85
C PHE A 396 -8.75 34.56 -9.75
N GLY A 397 -8.73 35.30 -8.65
CA GLY A 397 -7.70 36.28 -8.36
C GLY A 397 -8.02 37.04 -7.07
N ASP A 398 -7.02 37.66 -6.49
CA ASP A 398 -7.15 38.57 -5.35
C ASP A 398 -6.36 39.83 -5.63
N THR A 399 -7.05 40.98 -5.67
CA THR A 399 -6.42 42.28 -5.98
C THR A 399 -5.55 42.80 -4.85
N LYS A 400 -5.67 42.24 -3.65
CA LYS A 400 -4.93 42.66 -2.44
C LYS A 400 -3.87 41.66 -2.01
N ASP A 401 -3.98 40.40 -2.46
CA ASP A 401 -3.08 39.31 -2.08
C ASP A 401 -2.73 38.46 -3.29
N ALA A 402 -1.69 38.90 -4.01
CA ALA A 402 -1.16 38.15 -5.16
C ALA A 402 -0.55 36.78 -4.74
N ALA A 403 0.01 36.65 -3.53
CA ALA A 403 0.60 35.41 -3.04
C ALA A 403 -0.44 34.33 -2.88
N LYS A 404 -1.61 34.66 -2.34
CA LYS A 404 -2.76 33.76 -2.22
C LYS A 404 -3.22 33.22 -3.58
N THR A 405 -3.32 34.11 -4.57
CA THR A 405 -3.68 33.72 -5.94
C THR A 405 -2.65 32.78 -6.55
N ASN A 406 -1.36 33.11 -6.41
CA ASN A 406 -0.27 32.27 -6.89
C ASN A 406 -0.27 30.90 -6.21
N HIS A 407 -0.51 30.85 -4.90
CA HIS A 407 -0.54 29.60 -4.15
C HIS A 407 -1.65 28.66 -4.64
N LEU A 408 -2.85 29.18 -4.91
CA LEU A 408 -3.93 28.40 -5.52
C LEU A 408 -3.54 27.91 -6.93
N ALA A 409 -2.93 28.77 -7.75
CA ALA A 409 -2.47 28.39 -9.08
C ALA A 409 -1.42 27.26 -9.04
N GLU A 410 -0.52 27.29 -8.06
CA GLU A 410 0.46 26.20 -7.85
C GLU A 410 -0.21 24.87 -7.49
N ILE A 411 -1.27 24.89 -6.65
CA ILE A 411 -2.03 23.68 -6.32
C ILE A 411 -2.67 23.09 -7.57
N LEU A 412 -3.37 23.94 -8.35
CA LEU A 412 -4.01 23.52 -9.60
C LEU A 412 -2.99 22.95 -10.59
N HIS A 413 -1.85 23.62 -10.75
CA HIS A 413 -0.77 23.15 -11.64
C HIS A 413 -0.21 21.79 -11.21
N ARG A 414 -0.02 21.53 -9.90
CA ARG A 414 0.41 20.21 -9.39
C ARG A 414 -0.61 19.12 -9.67
N GLN A 415 -1.88 19.48 -9.83
CA GLN A 415 -2.99 18.57 -10.15
C GLN A 415 -3.29 18.49 -11.67
N GLU A 416 -2.43 19.11 -12.51
CA GLU A 416 -2.59 19.18 -13.97
C GLU A 416 -3.89 19.89 -14.42
N ILE A 417 -4.35 20.88 -13.63
CA ILE A 417 -5.52 21.72 -13.90
C ILE A 417 -5.10 23.11 -14.40
#